data_18bfadf260a28e7397decf2291b76a76
#
_entry.id   18bfadf260a28e7397decf2291b76a76
#
_cell.length_a   1.000
_cell.length_b   1.000
_cell.length_c   1.000
_cell.angle_alpha   90.00
_cell.angle_beta   90.00
_cell.angle_gamma   90.00
#
_symmetry.space_group_name_H-M   'P 1'
#
loop_
_entity.id
_entity.type
_entity.pdbx_description
1 polymer ?
#
loop_
_entity_poly.entity_id
_entity_poly.type
_entity_poly.pdbx_seq_one_letter_code
_entity_poly.pdbx_strand_id
1 'polypeptide(L)' 'MKKNLTELCQKYPICIPVDAAAEFLHVKPAGLRASIDQNRCPFGFSWTLGSRSGYKIPTITFFAWLTKGTIQLPLG' A
#
# COMPACT_ATOMS: atom_id res chain seq x y z
N MET A 1 15.69 7.88 12.09
CA MET A 1 14.83 8.96 11.70
C MET A 1 13.54 8.48 11.18
N LYS A 2 12.43 9.01 11.67
CA LYS A 2 11.17 8.56 11.23
C LYS A 2 10.70 9.31 10.04
N LYS A 3 10.18 8.60 9.06
CA LYS A 3 9.53 9.24 7.96
C LYS A 3 8.09 9.43 8.36
N ASN A 4 7.53 10.55 8.05
CA ASN A 4 6.12 10.71 8.36
C ASN A 4 5.32 10.47 7.08
N LEU A 5 4.03 10.35 7.25
CA LEU A 5 3.13 10.01 6.15
C LEU A 5 3.15 11.07 5.06
N THR A 6 3.23 12.33 5.43
CA THR A 6 3.25 13.40 4.45
C THR A 6 4.48 13.29 3.56
N GLU A 7 5.63 13.01 4.15
CA GLU A 7 6.85 12.87 3.36
C GLU A 7 6.74 11.68 2.40
N LEU A 8 6.19 10.59 2.87
CA LEU A 8 6.04 9.42 2.04
C LEU A 8 5.12 9.73 0.86
N CYS A 9 4.02 10.40 1.10
CA CYS A 9 3.08 10.74 0.04
C CYS A 9 3.67 11.75 -0.94
N GLN A 10 4.52 12.64 -0.47
CA GLN A 10 5.16 13.59 -1.36
C GLN A 10 6.19 12.92 -2.25
N LYS A 11 6.88 11.93 -1.72
CA LYS A 11 7.87 11.21 -2.50
C LYS A 11 7.22 10.31 -3.53
N TYR A 12 6.09 9.72 -3.20
CA TYR A 12 5.37 8.84 -4.09
C TYR A 12 3.93 9.32 -4.21
N PRO A 13 3.69 10.33 -5.02
CA PRO A 13 2.36 10.95 -5.05
C PRO A 13 1.26 10.10 -5.68
N ILE A 14 1.61 9.14 -6.48
CA ILE A 14 0.61 8.33 -7.15
C ILE A 14 0.54 6.91 -6.59
N CYS A 15 1.65 6.23 -6.56
CA CYS A 15 1.72 4.87 -6.02
C CYS A 15 2.95 4.73 -5.15
N ILE A 16 2.87 3.91 -4.14
CA ILE A 16 3.97 3.68 -3.22
C ILE A 16 4.52 2.27 -3.49
N PRO A 17 5.83 2.13 -3.66
CA PRO A 17 6.42 0.79 -3.83
C PRO A 17 6.16 -0.06 -2.58
N VAL A 18 6.01 -1.35 -2.79
CA VAL A 18 5.78 -2.26 -1.66
C VAL A 18 6.87 -2.12 -0.61
N ASP A 19 8.13 -2.03 -1.04
CA ASP A 19 9.23 -1.94 -0.10
C ASP A 19 9.13 -0.67 0.75
N ALA A 20 8.76 0.45 0.15
CA ALA A 20 8.63 1.69 0.90
C ALA A 20 7.45 1.64 1.87
N ALA A 21 6.33 1.07 1.45
CA ALA A 21 5.18 0.94 2.33
C ALA A 21 5.48 0.01 3.49
N ALA A 22 6.17 -1.10 3.21
CA ALA A 22 6.53 -2.06 4.25
C ALA A 22 7.47 -1.42 5.27
N GLU A 23 8.41 -0.63 4.80
CA GLU A 23 9.33 0.04 5.70
C GLU A 23 8.57 1.02 6.58
N PHE A 24 7.65 1.76 6.02
CA PHE A 24 6.87 2.72 6.79
C PHE A 24 6.02 2.02 7.85
N LEU A 25 5.49 0.84 7.52
CA LEU A 25 4.64 0.10 8.45
C LEU A 25 5.44 -0.81 9.38
N HIS A 26 6.74 -0.89 9.21
CA HIS A 26 7.62 -1.74 10.00
C HIS A 26 7.25 -3.22 9.84
N VAL A 27 6.94 -3.62 8.63
CA VAL A 27 6.69 -5.03 8.34
C VAL A 27 7.61 -5.47 7.22
N LYS A 28 7.71 -6.77 7.01
CA LYS A 28 8.58 -7.27 5.97
C LYS A 28 7.91 -7.15 4.61
N PRO A 29 8.64 -6.75 3.57
CA PRO A 29 8.04 -6.64 2.25
C PRO A 29 7.40 -7.95 1.76
N ALA A 30 8.01 -9.07 2.07
CA ALA A 30 7.46 -10.37 1.67
C ALA A 30 6.10 -10.61 2.32
N GLY A 31 5.96 -10.21 3.58
CA GLY A 31 4.69 -10.34 4.28
C GLY A 31 3.61 -9.44 3.68
N LEU A 32 4.01 -8.23 3.30
CA LEU A 32 3.07 -7.32 2.67
C LEU A 32 2.61 -7.85 1.31
N ARG A 33 3.55 -8.38 0.52
CA ARG A 33 3.18 -8.97 -0.76
C ARG A 33 2.24 -10.15 -0.60
N ALA A 34 2.50 -10.99 0.40
CA ALA A 34 1.62 -12.13 0.67
C ALA A 34 0.21 -11.67 1.05
N SER A 35 0.13 -10.61 1.83
CA SER A 35 -1.14 -10.04 2.24
C SER A 35 -1.93 -9.54 1.02
N ILE A 36 -1.25 -8.90 0.08
CA ILE A 36 -1.89 -8.44 -1.13
C ILE A 36 -2.37 -9.62 -1.98
N ASP A 37 -1.52 -10.65 -2.11
CA ASP A 37 -1.88 -11.82 -2.89
C ASP A 37 -3.10 -12.53 -2.31
N GLN A 38 -3.29 -12.47 -1.02
CA GLN A 38 -4.41 -13.11 -0.36
C GLN A 38 -5.62 -12.20 -0.25
N ASN A 39 -5.56 -11.03 -0.89
CA ASN A 39 -6.64 -10.06 -0.86
C ASN A 39 -6.97 -9.62 0.57
N ARG A 40 -5.96 -9.55 1.41
CA ARG A 40 -6.17 -9.09 2.78
C ARG A 40 -5.66 -7.68 3.01
N CYS A 41 -5.02 -7.09 2.00
CA CYS A 41 -4.45 -5.77 2.14
C CYS A 41 -5.49 -4.75 1.69
N PRO A 42 -5.96 -3.89 2.57
CA PRO A 42 -7.02 -2.95 2.21
C PRO A 42 -6.55 -1.76 1.37
N PHE A 43 -5.25 -1.57 1.25
CA PHE A 43 -4.75 -0.42 0.51
C PHE A 43 -3.93 -0.76 -0.72
N GLY A 44 -3.85 -2.02 -1.08
CA GLY A 44 -3.05 -2.40 -2.22
C GLY A 44 -3.67 -3.56 -2.99
N PHE A 45 -3.16 -3.79 -4.17
CA PHE A 45 -3.64 -4.90 -4.99
C PHE A 45 -2.52 -5.41 -5.88
N SER A 46 -2.69 -6.62 -6.40
CA SER A 46 -1.76 -7.17 -7.35
C SER A 46 -2.37 -7.10 -8.73
N TRP A 47 -1.53 -7.13 -9.75
CA TRP A 47 -2.00 -7.11 -11.11
C TRP A 47 -1.18 -8.09 -11.94
N THR A 48 -1.79 -8.59 -13.01
CA THR A 48 -1.13 -9.50 -13.92
C THR A 48 -1.49 -9.07 -15.34
N LEU A 49 -0.49 -9.00 -16.20
CA LEU A 49 -0.72 -8.67 -17.57
C LEU A 49 0.22 -9.54 -18.39
N GLY A 50 -0.33 -10.56 -19.04
CA GLY A 50 0.47 -11.51 -19.77
C GLY A 50 1.36 -12.30 -18.82
N SER A 51 2.66 -12.29 -19.06
CA SER A 51 3.58 -13.00 -18.19
C SER A 51 4.16 -12.08 -17.12
N ARG A 52 3.68 -10.85 -17.03
CA ARG A 52 4.20 -9.89 -16.07
C ARG A 52 3.18 -9.67 -14.95
N SER A 53 3.67 -9.47 -13.77
CA SER A 53 2.80 -9.19 -12.65
C SER A 53 3.51 -8.24 -11.70
N GLY A 54 2.76 -7.64 -10.83
CA GLY A 54 3.33 -6.71 -9.86
C GLY A 54 2.31 -6.32 -8.82
N TYR A 55 2.70 -5.41 -7.97
CA TYR A 55 1.86 -4.94 -6.88
C TYR A 55 1.74 -3.42 -6.98
N LYS A 56 0.59 -2.91 -6.62
CA LYS A 56 0.38 -1.48 -6.58
C LYS A 56 -0.27 -1.07 -5.28
N ILE A 57 0.22 -0.01 -4.70
CA ILE A 57 -0.37 0.56 -3.50
C ILE A 57 -0.65 2.01 -3.83
N PRO A 58 -1.88 2.35 -4.22
CA PRO A 58 -2.19 3.74 -4.55
C PRO A 58 -1.99 4.61 -3.31
N THR A 59 -1.30 5.71 -3.48
CA THR A 59 -0.97 6.57 -2.36
C THR A 59 -2.22 7.07 -1.64
N ILE A 60 -3.26 7.38 -2.39
CA ILE A 60 -4.46 7.92 -1.78
C ILE A 60 -5.16 6.90 -0.89
N THR A 61 -5.20 5.63 -1.28
CA THR A 61 -5.82 4.62 -0.44
C THR A 61 -4.95 4.34 0.79
N PHE A 62 -3.65 4.35 0.63
CA PHE A 62 -2.74 4.13 1.75
C PHE A 62 -2.89 5.27 2.77
N PHE A 63 -2.93 6.49 2.28
CA PHE A 63 -3.09 7.65 3.13
C PHE A 63 -4.44 7.61 3.87
N ALA A 64 -5.50 7.28 3.15
CA ALA A 64 -6.83 7.23 3.75
C ALA A 64 -6.91 6.14 4.81
N TRP A 65 -6.30 4.99 4.53
CA TRP A 65 -6.32 3.88 5.47
C TRP A 65 -5.59 4.26 6.77
N LEU A 66 -4.45 4.92 6.63
CA LEU A 66 -3.67 5.27 7.82
C LEU A 66 -4.29 6.41 8.62
N THR A 67 -4.89 7.37 7.94
CA THR A 67 -5.42 8.52 8.66
C THR A 67 -6.79 8.25 9.26
N LYS A 68 -7.53 7.30 8.71
CA LYS A 68 -8.84 6.99 9.26
C LYS A 68 -8.87 5.68 10.01
N GLY A 69 -7.76 5.02 10.07
CA GLY A 69 -7.67 3.75 10.76
C GLY A 69 -8.28 2.62 9.98
N THR A 70 -9.40 2.83 9.36
CA THR A 70 -10.06 1.81 8.57
C THR A 70 -10.78 2.49 7.45
N ILE A 71 -10.59 1.98 6.24
CA ILE A 71 -11.29 2.56 5.15
C ILE A 71 -12.65 1.98 5.13
N GLN A 72 -13.59 2.80 5.41
CA GLN A 72 -14.93 2.37 5.39
C GLN A 72 -15.42 2.74 4.06
N LEU A 73 -15.13 1.95 3.11
CA LEU A 73 -15.62 2.26 1.82
C LEU A 73 -17.08 2.02 1.82
N PRO A 74 -17.81 2.98 1.44
CA PRO A 74 -19.24 2.83 1.44
C PRO A 74 -19.58 2.05 0.27
N LEU A 75 -19.12 0.94 0.20
CA LEU A 75 -19.35 0.20 -0.87
C LEU A 75 -20.61 -0.21 -0.92
N GLY A 76 -20.62 0.24 -0.86
CA GLY A 76 -21.70 -0.28 -0.75
C GLY A 76 -21.62 0.11 -0.87
#